data_046225a63158c4ded3176c3ad1d42536
#
_entry.id   046225a63158c4ded3176c3ad1d42536
#
_cell.length_a   1.000
_cell.length_b   1.000
_cell.length_c   1.000
_cell.angle_alpha   90.00
_cell.angle_beta   90.00
_cell.angle_gamma   90.00
#
_symmetry.space_group_name_H-M   'P 1'
#
loop_
_entity.id
_entity.type
_entity.pdbx_description
1 polymer ?
#
loop_
_entity_poly.entity_id
_entity_poly.type
_entity_poly.pdbx_seq_one_letter_code
_entity_poly.pdbx_strand_id
1 'polypeptide(L)'
;MYNIIMDIYFTWDEEKNRSNQKKYGVSFEEAETVFYDDEALLKYDEMHSQEEERFVMMGMSKASRVLVVCHCYRMGDVLRLISARKATKREESQYWERL
;
A
#
# COMPACT_ATOMS: atom_id res chain seq x y z
N MET A 1 2.45 -2.48 25.11
CA MET A 1 1.79 -3.53 24.36
C MET A 1 2.55 -3.86 23.09
N TYR A 2 2.67 -5.12 22.82
CA TYR A 2 3.37 -5.54 21.61
C TYR A 2 2.55 -5.27 20.36
N ASN A 3 3.15 -4.65 19.38
CA ASN A 3 2.47 -4.35 18.12
C ASN A 3 2.94 -5.33 17.05
N ILE A 4 2.04 -6.19 16.63
CA ILE A 4 2.37 -7.25 15.68
C ILE A 4 2.80 -6.70 14.32
N ILE A 5 2.38 -5.48 13.99
CA ILE A 5 2.78 -4.84 12.74
C ILE A 5 4.29 -4.68 12.65
N MET A 6 4.94 -4.53 13.79
CA MET A 6 6.39 -4.36 13.83
C MET A 6 7.15 -5.59 13.37
N ASP A 7 6.46 -6.73 13.26
CA ASP A 7 7.09 -7.95 12.77
C ASP A 7 7.02 -8.08 11.25
N ILE A 8 6.35 -7.16 10.58
CA ILE A 8 6.23 -7.20 9.14
C ILE A 8 7.42 -6.51 8.50
N TYR A 9 8.06 -7.19 7.57
CA TYR A 9 9.20 -6.64 6.83
C TYR A 9 8.74 -6.22 5.45
N PHE A 10 8.95 -4.94 5.14
CA PHE A 10 8.61 -4.42 3.82
C PHE A 10 9.80 -4.55 2.89
N THR A 11 9.53 -4.93 1.66
CA THR A 11 10.55 -5.06 0.65
C THR A 11 10.03 -4.53 -0.67
N TRP A 12 10.94 -4.12 -1.55
CA TRP A 12 10.60 -3.66 -2.89
C TRP A 12 11.84 -3.61 -3.76
N ASP A 13 11.60 -3.48 -5.05
CA ASP A 13 12.65 -3.27 -6.04
C ASP A 13 12.93 -1.77 -6.11
N GLU A 14 14.18 -1.38 -5.88
CA GLU A 14 14.53 0.03 -5.82
C GLU A 14 14.34 0.76 -7.15
N GLU A 15 14.54 0.08 -8.27
CA GLU A 15 14.25 0.66 -9.57
C GLU A 15 12.76 0.96 -9.73
N LYS A 16 11.92 0.05 -9.26
CA LYS A 16 10.47 0.26 -9.28
C LYS A 16 10.08 1.41 -8.38
N ASN A 17 10.75 1.57 -7.25
CA ASN A 17 10.50 2.68 -6.36
C ASN A 17 10.76 4.02 -7.08
N ARG A 18 11.91 4.13 -7.75
CA ARG A 18 12.24 5.35 -8.48
C ARG A 18 11.27 5.60 -9.62
N SER A 19 10.93 4.56 -10.36
CA SER A 19 9.99 4.64 -11.45
C SER A 19 8.60 5.06 -10.97
N ASN A 20 8.17 4.52 -9.84
CA ASN A 20 6.88 4.84 -9.25
C ASN A 20 6.82 6.30 -8.83
N GLN A 21 7.90 6.80 -8.23
CA GLN A 21 7.97 8.21 -7.85
C GLN A 21 7.86 9.13 -9.05
N LYS A 22 8.54 8.78 -10.13
CA LYS A 22 8.50 9.54 -11.36
C LYS A 22 7.12 9.58 -11.96
N LYS A 23 6.46 8.43 -11.97
CA LYS A 23 5.17 8.26 -12.63
C LYS A 23 4.01 8.79 -11.80
N TYR A 24 4.02 8.52 -10.51
CA TYR A 24 2.88 8.80 -9.64
C TYR A 24 3.15 9.81 -8.53
N GLY A 25 4.40 10.21 -8.36
CA GLY A 25 4.75 11.15 -7.29
C GLY A 25 4.68 10.54 -5.90
N VAL A 26 4.76 9.23 -5.78
CA VAL A 26 4.66 8.53 -4.51
C VAL A 26 5.84 7.58 -4.36
N SER A 27 6.57 7.71 -3.26
CA SER A 27 7.66 6.79 -2.94
C SER A 27 7.12 5.56 -2.23
N PHE A 28 7.85 4.45 -2.32
CA PHE A 28 7.48 3.26 -1.56
C PHE A 28 7.72 3.46 -0.07
N GLU A 29 8.65 4.34 0.29
CA GLU A 29 8.84 4.72 1.70
C GLU A 29 7.58 5.36 2.27
N GLU A 30 6.96 6.24 1.51
CA GLU A 30 5.68 6.82 1.94
C GLU A 30 4.56 5.78 1.90
N ALA A 31 4.53 4.96 0.86
CA ALA A 31 3.49 3.93 0.71
C ALA A 31 3.49 2.96 1.89
N GLU A 32 4.65 2.63 2.40
CA GLU A 32 4.77 1.75 3.57
C GLU A 32 3.99 2.28 4.75
N THR A 33 3.95 3.60 4.93
CA THR A 33 3.30 4.20 6.10
C THR A 33 1.79 4.00 6.11
N VAL A 34 1.19 3.72 4.96
CA VAL A 34 -0.25 3.44 4.87
C VAL A 34 -0.63 2.22 5.71
N PHE A 35 0.29 1.28 5.89
CA PHE A 35 0.03 0.05 6.62
C PHE A 35 -0.07 0.27 8.12
N TYR A 36 0.24 1.47 8.61
CA TYR A 36 0.08 1.83 10.01
C TYR A 36 -1.19 2.62 10.27
N ASP A 37 -1.99 2.87 9.23
CA ASP A 37 -3.27 3.54 9.36
C ASP A 37 -4.32 2.52 9.80
N ASP A 38 -4.87 2.69 10.99
CA ASP A 38 -5.87 1.78 11.54
C ASP A 38 -7.15 1.74 10.72
N GLU A 39 -7.39 2.77 9.92
CA GLU A 39 -8.60 2.88 9.12
C GLU A 39 -8.39 2.45 7.66
N ALA A 40 -7.21 1.91 7.34
CA ALA A 40 -6.92 1.49 5.98
C ALA A 40 -7.82 0.33 5.54
N LEU A 41 -8.12 0.33 4.26
CA LEU A 41 -8.96 -0.69 3.62
C LEU A 41 -8.11 -1.67 2.84
N LEU A 42 -8.24 -2.94 3.14
CA LEU A 42 -7.53 -3.99 2.41
C LEU A 42 -8.51 -4.71 1.48
N LYS A 43 -8.08 -4.89 0.24
CA LYS A 43 -8.90 -5.52 -0.79
C LYS A 43 -8.07 -6.47 -1.62
N TYR A 44 -8.65 -7.61 -1.98
CA TYR A 44 -8.01 -8.55 -2.90
C TYR A 44 -8.11 -8.02 -4.32
N ASP A 45 -7.01 -8.09 -5.06
CA ASP A 45 -6.98 -7.58 -6.45
C ASP A 45 -7.12 -8.74 -7.42
N GLU A 46 -8.35 -9.08 -7.76
CA GLU A 46 -8.64 -10.20 -8.64
C GLU A 46 -8.02 -10.03 -10.03
N MET A 47 -8.01 -8.81 -10.52
CA MET A 47 -7.56 -8.56 -11.89
C MET A 47 -6.07 -8.79 -12.10
N HIS A 48 -5.29 -8.65 -11.04
CA HIS A 48 -3.83 -8.72 -11.14
C HIS A 48 -3.25 -9.88 -10.34
N SER A 49 -4.05 -10.92 -10.07
CA SER A 49 -3.62 -12.05 -9.26
C SER A 49 -3.44 -13.33 -10.07
N GLN A 50 -3.01 -13.25 -11.32
CA GLN A 50 -2.85 -14.45 -12.18
C GLN A 50 -1.73 -15.36 -11.71
N GLU A 51 -0.56 -14.81 -11.43
CA GLU A 51 0.61 -15.61 -11.06
C GLU A 51 0.85 -15.63 -9.56
N GLU A 52 0.53 -14.53 -8.89
CA GLU A 52 0.61 -14.46 -7.44
C GLU A 52 -0.52 -13.59 -6.93
N GLU A 53 -0.97 -13.85 -5.73
CA GLU A 53 -2.07 -13.09 -5.16
C GLU A 53 -1.61 -11.68 -4.81
N ARG A 54 -2.35 -10.71 -5.31
CA ARG A 54 -2.10 -9.29 -5.07
C ARG A 54 -3.24 -8.67 -4.30
N PHE A 55 -2.88 -7.69 -3.51
CA PHE A 55 -3.82 -6.97 -2.66
C PHE A 55 -3.62 -5.48 -2.85
N VAL A 56 -4.66 -4.73 -2.53
CA VAL A 56 -4.63 -3.28 -2.58
C VAL A 56 -4.98 -2.76 -1.19
N MET A 57 -4.12 -1.90 -0.66
CA MET A 57 -4.38 -1.22 0.60
C MET A 57 -4.63 0.25 0.30
N MET A 58 -5.78 0.76 0.73
CA MET A 58 -6.06 2.19 0.62
C MET A 58 -6.08 2.79 2.02
N GLY A 59 -5.23 3.79 2.24
CA GLY A 59 -5.15 4.41 3.55
C GLY A 59 -4.38 5.70 3.53
N MET A 60 -4.33 6.34 4.68
CA MET A 60 -3.67 7.62 4.87
C MET A 60 -2.18 7.41 5.10
N SER A 61 -1.36 8.10 4.31
CA SER A 61 0.08 8.05 4.51
C SER A 61 0.52 9.05 5.58
N LYS A 62 1.79 8.92 5.98
CA LYS A 62 2.40 9.83 6.92
C LYS A 62 2.44 11.26 6.40
N ALA A 63 2.38 11.43 5.09
CA ALA A 63 2.35 12.75 4.46
C ALA A 63 0.93 13.28 4.30
N SER A 64 -0.03 12.67 4.96
CA SER A 64 -1.45 13.08 4.96
C SER A 64 -2.09 12.99 3.58
N ARG A 65 -1.73 11.96 2.83
CA ARG A 65 -2.34 11.69 1.53
C ARG A 65 -2.98 10.30 1.56
N VAL A 66 -4.16 10.17 0.97
CA VAL A 66 -4.78 8.85 0.83
C VAL A 66 -4.16 8.18 -0.39
N LEU A 67 -3.54 7.04 -0.17
CA LEU A 67 -2.83 6.30 -1.20
C LEU A 67 -3.47 4.94 -1.46
N VAL A 68 -3.27 4.45 -2.67
CA VAL A 68 -3.67 3.10 -3.06
C VAL A 68 -2.38 2.33 -3.34
N VAL A 69 -2.14 1.29 -2.54
CA VAL A 69 -0.86 0.57 -2.55
C VAL A 69 -1.08 -0.88 -2.93
N CYS A 70 -0.55 -1.27 -4.09
CA CYS A 70 -0.60 -2.65 -4.55
C CYS A 70 0.58 -3.42 -3.95
N HIS A 71 0.30 -4.57 -3.39
CA HIS A 71 1.33 -5.35 -2.72
C HIS A 71 0.99 -6.83 -2.75
N CYS A 72 1.98 -7.65 -2.40
CA CYS A 72 1.78 -9.09 -2.23
C CYS A 72 2.53 -9.54 -0.99
N TYR A 73 2.20 -10.75 -0.53
CA TYR A 73 2.86 -11.33 0.63
C TYR A 73 3.83 -12.41 0.16
N ARG A 74 5.01 -12.42 0.75
CA ARG A 74 6.01 -13.44 0.53
C ARG A 74 6.06 -14.37 1.73
N MET A 75 6.94 -15.34 1.69
CA MET A 75 7.08 -16.27 2.81
C MET A 75 7.38 -15.55 4.10
N GLY A 76 6.75 -16.01 5.18
CA GLY A 76 6.90 -15.40 6.48
C GLY A 76 6.19 -14.07 6.56
N ASP A 77 6.78 -13.12 7.25
CA ASP A 77 6.18 -11.81 7.49
C ASP A 77 6.66 -10.76 6.50
N VAL A 78 6.95 -11.17 5.27
CA VAL A 78 7.47 -10.26 4.25
C VAL A 78 6.35 -9.78 3.34
N LEU A 79 6.24 -8.47 3.24
CA LEU A 79 5.26 -7.80 2.40
C LEU A 79 6.02 -7.03 1.32
N ARG A 80 5.71 -7.35 0.04
CA ARG A 80 6.39 -6.72 -1.07
C ARG A 80 5.52 -5.67 -1.72
N LEU A 81 6.02 -4.43 -1.75
CA LEU A 81 5.33 -3.33 -2.42
C LEU A 81 5.56 -3.42 -3.92
N ILE A 82 4.49 -3.22 -4.68
CA ILE A 82 4.52 -3.35 -6.15
C ILE A 82 4.30 -2.02 -6.82
N SER A 83 3.31 -1.25 -6.35
CA SER A 83 3.04 0.08 -6.89
C SER A 83 2.26 0.89 -5.87
N ALA A 84 2.32 2.21 -6.03
CA ALA A 84 1.59 3.11 -5.13
C ALA A 84 1.22 4.37 -5.90
N ARG A 85 0.01 4.85 -5.67
CA ARG A 85 -0.47 6.08 -6.29
C ARG A 85 -1.41 6.80 -5.35
N LYS A 86 -1.68 8.05 -5.64
CA LYS A 86 -2.69 8.78 -4.87
C LYS A 86 -4.07 8.23 -5.23
N ALA A 87 -4.96 8.19 -4.26
CA ALA A 87 -6.35 7.83 -4.49
C ALA A 87 -7.02 8.86 -5.39
N THR A 88 -7.93 8.40 -6.23
CA THR A 88 -8.81 9.32 -6.96
C THR A 88 -9.77 9.95 -5.95
N LYS A 89 -10.45 11.02 -6.37
CA LYS A 89 -11.43 11.66 -5.48
C LYS A 89 -12.53 10.70 -5.07
N ARG A 90 -12.94 9.84 -5.98
CA ARG A 90 -13.98 8.84 -5.68
C ARG A 90 -13.49 7.82 -4.65
N GLU A 91 -12.25 7.34 -4.82
CA GLU A 91 -11.66 6.41 -3.87
C GLU A 91 -11.47 7.08 -2.52
N GLU A 92 -11.00 8.30 -2.53
CA GLU A 92 -10.80 9.04 -1.28
C GLU A 92 -12.11 9.24 -0.53
N SER A 93 -13.20 9.51 -1.26
CA SER A 93 -14.53 9.61 -0.64
C SER A 93 -14.91 8.32 0.06
N GLN A 94 -14.64 7.19 -0.57
CA GLN A 94 -14.94 5.89 0.04
C GLN A 94 -14.15 5.70 1.34
N TYR A 95 -12.91 6.15 1.36
CA TYR A 95 -12.09 6.09 2.56
C TYR A 95 -12.71 6.90 3.69
N TRP A 96 -13.09 8.14 3.40
CA TRP A 96 -13.66 9.04 4.41
C TRP A 96 -15.04 8.63 4.88
N GLU A 97 -15.87 8.10 3.99
CA GLU A 97 -17.23 7.71 4.33
C GLU A 97 -17.28 6.60 5.37
N ARG A 98 -16.25 5.82 5.49
CA ARG A 98 -16.20 4.75 6.49
C ARG A 98 -15.95 5.27 7.89
N LEU A 99 -15.38 6.43 8.01
CA LEU A 99 -15.02 6.99 9.32
C LEU A 99 -16.21 7.72 9.99
#